data_22c3b81696a24c500861a000a3ace577
#
_entry.id   22c3b81696a24c500861a000a3ace577
#
_cell.length_a   1.000
_cell.length_b   1.000
_cell.length_c   1.000
_cell.angle_alpha   90.00
_cell.angle_beta   90.00
_cell.angle_gamma   90.00
#
_symmetry.space_group_name_H-M   'P 1'
#
loop_
_entity.id
_entity.type
_entity.pdbx_description
1 polymer ?
#
loop_
_entity_poly.entity_id
_entity_poly.type
_entity_poly.pdbx_seq_one_letter_code
_entity_poly.pdbx_strand_id
1 'polypeptide(L)'
;MKFYKNNIKIDGVADDEELRCAFNNVKVILKRNMIKYQTKYPEEHAEKMRYTFDRFFLDAWHGGCWCGMYWMMYEAFHEMPFKRYAEELCLQYYELINSQSIWHTDIGILFLPMCVPDMRFNRSKEAKEALVLAADCFLTKCAANVQNENSKEFLTDKQVKNPNGKKSGFNDLRKNMGGKISNLNNILILMFAEKITGNRKYTSAGENILYNVLKNNIDNSGRAFFKYSSGKKFDDTSLFDLEAHGGYTRAQAWALWGLSNLYTRLGSEKVYNYFFKCFDYLEKASCGKTVLKYCICGSDGDYDDSTSTAIVLCSILEFIKSLPEESCEYKKLMKGAKRYMSGLLQCAAKPEELTEGLLDRGFILHATHEERGVKTSATVSGDYFYVEALMRCLYNWQPYWD
;
A
#
# COMPACT_ATOMS: atom_id res chain seq x y z
N MET A 1 -12.92 10.57 23.24
CA MET A 1 -12.84 10.85 21.80
C MET A 1 -11.49 11.51 21.56
N LYS A 2 -10.48 10.78 21.08
CA LYS A 2 -9.18 11.38 20.75
C LYS A 2 -9.37 12.11 19.42
N PHE A 3 -9.16 13.44 19.43
CA PHE A 3 -9.13 14.22 18.21
C PHE A 3 -7.83 13.85 17.47
N TYR A 4 -7.92 13.10 16.40
CA TYR A 4 -6.80 12.90 15.50
C TYR A 4 -6.51 14.23 14.80
N LYS A 5 -5.28 14.66 14.84
CA LYS A 5 -4.83 15.81 14.06
C LYS A 5 -4.76 15.38 12.59
N ASN A 6 -5.87 15.48 11.87
CA ASN A 6 -5.87 15.28 10.42
C ASN A 6 -5.19 16.48 9.75
N ASN A 7 -4.52 16.26 8.64
CA ASN A 7 -3.89 17.31 7.82
C ASN A 7 -2.76 18.09 8.51
N ILE A 8 -1.77 17.39 9.04
CA ILE A 8 -0.59 18.02 9.64
C ILE A 8 0.62 17.74 8.75
N LYS A 9 1.35 18.81 8.44
CA LYS A 9 2.73 18.74 7.95
C LYS A 9 3.60 18.09 9.02
N ILE A 10 4.44 17.17 8.64
CA ILE A 10 5.39 16.52 9.55
C ILE A 10 6.75 17.18 9.40
N ASP A 11 7.09 18.06 10.33
CA ASP A 11 8.33 18.81 10.31
C ASP A 11 9.53 18.02 10.87
N GLY A 12 10.73 18.45 10.51
CA GLY A 12 11.98 17.99 11.09
C GLY A 12 12.40 16.57 10.70
N VAL A 13 11.85 16.01 9.62
CA VAL A 13 12.27 14.71 9.06
C VAL A 13 13.56 14.85 8.25
N ALA A 14 13.64 15.90 7.43
CA ALA A 14 14.83 16.34 6.69
C ALA A 14 14.79 17.85 6.53
N ASP A 15 15.80 18.43 5.90
CA ASP A 15 15.81 19.86 5.58
C ASP A 15 14.72 20.21 4.56
N ASP A 16 13.98 21.29 4.81
CA ASP A 16 12.84 21.69 3.95
C ASP A 16 13.29 22.06 2.54
N GLU A 17 14.47 22.61 2.34
CA GLU A 17 14.99 22.95 1.02
C GLU A 17 15.38 21.69 0.24
N GLU A 18 16.01 20.72 0.91
CA GLU A 18 16.31 19.40 0.32
C GLU A 18 15.05 18.67 -0.10
N LEU A 19 14.02 18.65 0.77
CA LEU A 19 12.72 18.02 0.44
C LEU A 19 12.02 18.71 -0.73
N ARG A 20 12.04 20.06 -0.78
CA ARG A 20 11.45 20.81 -1.91
C ARG A 20 12.22 20.58 -3.22
N CYS A 21 13.54 20.51 -3.16
CA CYS A 21 14.37 20.16 -4.31
C CYS A 21 14.00 18.76 -4.84
N ALA A 22 13.95 17.77 -3.95
CA ALA A 22 13.54 16.41 -4.30
C ALA A 22 12.13 16.35 -4.92
N PHE A 23 11.18 17.10 -4.36
CA PHE A 23 9.81 17.13 -4.85
C PHE A 23 9.68 17.84 -6.21
N ASN A 24 10.49 18.88 -6.46
CA ASN A 24 10.56 19.51 -7.78
C ASN A 24 11.17 18.56 -8.82
N ASN A 25 12.17 17.74 -8.45
CA ASN A 25 12.71 16.70 -9.35
C ASN A 25 11.64 15.69 -9.73
N VAL A 26 10.84 15.22 -8.76
CA VAL A 26 9.67 14.36 -9.00
C VAL A 26 8.73 15.00 -10.02
N LYS A 27 8.36 16.26 -9.83
CA LYS A 27 7.48 17.00 -10.75
C LYS A 27 8.00 17.01 -12.17
N VAL A 28 9.30 17.29 -12.37
CA VAL A 28 9.92 17.33 -13.69
C VAL A 28 9.89 15.96 -14.36
N ILE A 29 10.22 14.91 -13.64
CA ILE A 29 10.22 13.53 -14.16
C ILE A 29 8.80 13.11 -14.53
N LEU A 30 7.81 13.32 -13.65
CA LEU A 30 6.41 12.96 -13.90
C LEU A 30 5.80 13.75 -15.06
N LYS A 31 6.14 15.04 -15.25
CA LYS A 31 5.73 15.80 -16.44
C LYS A 31 6.26 15.15 -17.74
N ARG A 32 7.49 14.72 -17.73
CA ARG A 32 8.10 14.04 -18.87
C ARG A 32 7.44 12.69 -19.15
N ASN A 33 7.16 11.92 -18.09
CA ASN A 33 6.47 10.64 -18.19
C ASN A 33 5.05 10.81 -18.76
N MET A 34 4.30 11.80 -18.31
CA MET A 34 2.95 12.10 -18.80
C MET A 34 2.94 12.32 -20.31
N ILE A 35 3.92 13.07 -20.85
CA ILE A 35 4.03 13.34 -22.30
C ILE A 35 4.42 12.06 -23.04
N LYS A 36 5.36 11.29 -22.49
CA LYS A 36 5.90 10.08 -23.14
C LYS A 36 4.88 8.95 -23.21
N TYR A 37 4.14 8.74 -22.13
CA TYR A 37 3.31 7.54 -21.96
C TYR A 37 1.83 7.77 -22.24
N GLN A 38 1.40 9.02 -22.31
CA GLN A 38 0.00 9.34 -22.53
C GLN A 38 -0.88 8.58 -21.51
N THR A 39 -1.93 7.92 -21.93
CA THR A 39 -2.87 7.18 -21.05
C THR A 39 -2.48 5.72 -20.78
N LYS A 40 -1.21 5.37 -20.95
CA LYS A 40 -0.72 3.99 -20.71
C LYS A 40 -0.25 3.83 -19.28
N TYR A 41 -0.38 2.61 -18.78
CA TYR A 41 0.16 2.21 -17.48
C TYR A 41 1.49 1.50 -17.66
N PRO A 42 2.47 1.73 -16.76
CA PRO A 42 3.73 1.03 -16.78
C PRO A 42 3.60 -0.37 -16.20
N GLU A 43 4.57 -1.24 -16.49
CA GLU A 43 4.85 -2.40 -15.65
C GLU A 43 5.20 -1.96 -14.23
N GLU A 44 5.00 -2.85 -13.24
CA GLU A 44 5.30 -2.55 -11.83
C GLU A 44 6.77 -2.20 -11.61
N HIS A 45 7.67 -2.77 -12.41
CA HIS A 45 9.11 -2.65 -12.25
C HIS A 45 9.75 -2.00 -13.47
N ALA A 46 10.69 -1.10 -13.19
CA ALA A 46 11.54 -0.50 -14.22
C ALA A 46 12.80 -1.35 -14.46
N GLU A 47 13.34 -1.30 -15.66
CA GLU A 47 14.70 -1.75 -15.95
C GLU A 47 15.61 -0.52 -16.06
N LYS A 48 16.68 -0.46 -15.25
CA LYS A 48 17.61 0.69 -15.25
C LYS A 48 16.86 2.03 -15.18
N MET A 49 15.91 2.11 -14.27
CA MET A 49 15.05 3.28 -14.02
C MET A 49 14.16 3.68 -15.22
N ARG A 50 13.90 2.80 -16.17
CA ARG A 50 13.00 3.01 -17.30
C ARG A 50 11.87 2.00 -17.28
N TYR A 51 10.65 2.49 -17.33
CA TYR A 51 9.45 1.66 -17.35
C TYR A 51 9.15 1.16 -18.77
N THR A 52 8.70 -0.08 -18.86
CA THR A 52 8.04 -0.62 -20.04
C THR A 52 6.53 -0.49 -19.91
N PHE A 53 5.83 -0.39 -21.04
CA PHE A 53 4.40 -0.16 -21.12
C PHE A 53 3.78 -1.18 -22.06
N ASP A 54 2.91 -2.01 -21.52
CA ASP A 54 2.07 -2.89 -22.29
C ASP A 54 0.58 -2.52 -22.11
N ARG A 55 -0.22 -2.75 -23.15
CA ARG A 55 -1.67 -2.51 -23.13
C ARG A 55 -2.43 -3.46 -22.20
N PHE A 56 -1.77 -4.52 -21.73
CA PHE A 56 -2.38 -5.57 -20.90
C PHE A 56 -2.24 -5.33 -19.40
N PHE A 57 -1.58 -4.27 -18.93
CA PHE A 57 -1.37 -4.03 -17.49
C PHE A 57 -2.48 -3.26 -16.78
N LEU A 58 -3.64 -3.09 -17.40
CA LEU A 58 -4.79 -2.48 -16.75
C LEU A 58 -5.31 -3.26 -15.52
N ASP A 59 -5.06 -4.58 -15.44
CA ASP A 59 -5.46 -5.38 -14.26
C ASP A 59 -4.39 -5.41 -13.15
N ALA A 60 -3.43 -4.49 -13.17
CA ALA A 60 -2.34 -4.46 -12.22
C ALA A 60 -2.64 -3.54 -11.03
N TRP A 61 -2.44 -4.04 -9.81
CA TRP A 61 -2.69 -3.32 -8.55
C TRP A 61 -1.94 -1.99 -8.41
N HIS A 62 -0.79 -1.86 -9.04
CA HIS A 62 0.04 -0.66 -9.00
C HIS A 62 -0.49 0.50 -9.86
N GLY A 63 -1.50 0.26 -10.70
CA GLY A 63 -2.14 1.32 -11.48
C GLY A 63 -2.72 2.44 -10.62
N GLY A 64 -3.22 2.11 -9.42
CA GLY A 64 -3.64 3.10 -8.44
C GLY A 64 -2.50 4.01 -7.98
N CYS A 65 -1.34 3.42 -7.73
CA CYS A 65 -0.13 4.15 -7.36
C CYS A 65 0.31 5.10 -8.48
N TRP A 66 0.32 4.61 -9.74
CA TRP A 66 0.67 5.43 -10.89
C TRP A 66 -0.26 6.64 -11.03
N CYS A 67 -1.56 6.43 -11.04
CA CYS A 67 -2.55 7.50 -11.11
C CYS A 67 -2.46 8.46 -9.91
N GLY A 68 -2.33 7.92 -8.70
CA GLY A 68 -2.27 8.68 -7.46
C GLY A 68 -1.12 9.68 -7.40
N MET A 69 0.03 9.38 -8.03
CA MET A 69 1.14 10.34 -8.11
C MET A 69 0.74 11.61 -8.87
N TYR A 70 -0.04 11.49 -9.94
CA TYR A 70 -0.48 12.66 -10.72
C TYR A 70 -1.54 13.49 -9.98
N TRP A 71 -2.40 12.84 -9.20
CA TRP A 71 -3.30 13.54 -8.29
C TRP A 71 -2.52 14.31 -7.21
N MET A 72 -1.47 13.73 -6.61
CA MET A 72 -0.60 14.43 -5.66
C MET A 72 0.11 15.63 -6.30
N MET A 73 0.59 15.50 -7.55
CA MET A 73 1.18 16.64 -8.28
C MET A 73 0.16 17.75 -8.53
N TYR A 74 -1.08 17.40 -8.90
CA TYR A 74 -2.13 18.40 -9.03
C TYR A 74 -2.44 19.10 -7.70
N GLU A 75 -2.57 18.34 -6.62
CA GLU A 75 -2.87 18.89 -5.29
C GLU A 75 -1.77 19.84 -4.79
N ALA A 76 -0.50 19.50 -5.05
CA ALA A 76 0.64 20.29 -4.62
C ALA A 76 0.89 21.55 -5.47
N PHE A 77 0.74 21.44 -6.79
CA PHE A 77 1.15 22.50 -7.72
C PHE A 77 -0.01 23.20 -8.44
N HIS A 78 -1.24 22.68 -8.31
CA HIS A 78 -2.45 23.20 -8.97
C HIS A 78 -2.34 23.30 -10.51
N GLU A 79 -1.49 22.47 -11.13
CA GLU A 79 -1.30 22.44 -12.56
C GLU A 79 -2.32 21.52 -13.24
N MET A 80 -3.21 22.09 -14.04
CA MET A 80 -4.31 21.38 -14.71
C MET A 80 -3.89 20.18 -15.59
N PRO A 81 -2.70 20.17 -16.24
CA PRO A 81 -2.29 19.00 -16.99
C PRO A 81 -2.19 17.72 -16.14
N PHE A 82 -1.71 17.80 -14.89
CA PHE A 82 -1.68 16.65 -13.98
C PHE A 82 -3.07 16.12 -13.66
N LYS A 83 -4.02 17.04 -13.41
CA LYS A 83 -5.41 16.69 -13.13
C LYS A 83 -6.05 15.94 -14.29
N ARG A 84 -5.98 16.52 -15.51
CA ARG A 84 -6.56 15.92 -16.72
C ARG A 84 -5.98 14.53 -16.99
N TYR A 85 -4.66 14.39 -16.85
CA TYR A 85 -4.00 13.11 -17.03
C TYR A 85 -4.48 12.06 -16.01
N ALA A 86 -4.59 12.44 -14.73
CA ALA A 86 -5.10 11.54 -13.70
C ALA A 86 -6.56 11.15 -13.94
N GLU A 87 -7.41 12.09 -14.38
CA GLU A 87 -8.81 11.83 -14.76
C GLU A 87 -8.91 10.81 -15.90
N GLU A 88 -8.12 10.98 -16.97
CA GLU A 88 -8.07 10.04 -18.10
C GLU A 88 -7.62 8.64 -17.68
N LEU A 89 -6.65 8.54 -16.77
CA LEU A 89 -6.23 7.27 -16.19
C LEU A 89 -7.36 6.63 -15.37
N CYS A 90 -8.06 7.39 -14.53
CA CYS A 90 -9.16 6.89 -13.71
C CYS A 90 -10.28 6.25 -14.55
N LEU A 91 -10.66 6.90 -15.66
CA LEU A 91 -11.76 6.43 -16.52
C LEU A 91 -11.56 4.98 -16.99
N GLN A 92 -10.34 4.59 -17.33
CA GLN A 92 -10.04 3.23 -17.77
C GLN A 92 -10.36 2.19 -16.67
N TYR A 93 -10.05 2.51 -15.41
CA TYR A 93 -10.36 1.62 -14.29
C TYR A 93 -11.83 1.63 -13.90
N TYR A 94 -12.54 2.75 -14.10
CA TYR A 94 -13.98 2.79 -13.88
C TYR A 94 -14.73 1.93 -14.91
N GLU A 95 -14.31 1.93 -16.17
CA GLU A 95 -14.83 1.04 -17.19
C GLU A 95 -14.51 -0.43 -16.86
N LEU A 96 -13.28 -0.70 -16.42
CA LEU A 96 -12.83 -2.05 -16.09
C LEU A 96 -13.60 -2.65 -14.90
N ILE A 97 -13.83 -1.89 -13.84
CA ILE A 97 -14.60 -2.38 -12.68
C ILE A 97 -16.07 -2.57 -13.02
N ASN A 98 -16.66 -1.70 -13.84
CA ASN A 98 -18.04 -1.82 -14.29
C ASN A 98 -18.26 -3.06 -15.16
N SER A 99 -17.27 -3.45 -15.96
CA SER A 99 -17.29 -4.70 -16.74
C SER A 99 -17.00 -5.95 -15.92
N GLN A 100 -16.75 -5.82 -14.62
CA GLN A 100 -16.35 -6.90 -13.71
C GLN A 100 -15.08 -7.66 -14.15
N SER A 101 -14.22 -7.02 -14.93
CA SER A 101 -13.02 -7.61 -15.51
C SER A 101 -11.78 -7.48 -14.62
N ILE A 102 -11.90 -6.95 -13.40
CA ILE A 102 -10.78 -6.83 -12.46
C ILE A 102 -10.63 -8.12 -11.64
N TRP A 103 -9.46 -8.75 -11.75
CA TRP A 103 -9.13 -10.01 -11.07
C TRP A 103 -8.19 -9.85 -9.87
N HIS A 104 -7.67 -8.65 -9.60
CA HIS A 104 -6.68 -8.42 -8.55
C HIS A 104 -7.30 -8.47 -7.15
N THR A 105 -6.50 -8.90 -6.15
CA THR A 105 -6.93 -8.95 -4.73
C THR A 105 -6.54 -7.71 -3.94
N ASP A 106 -5.57 -6.93 -4.40
CA ASP A 106 -5.08 -5.72 -3.70
C ASP A 106 -5.84 -4.46 -4.17
N ILE A 107 -7.17 -4.56 -4.07
CA ILE A 107 -8.14 -3.58 -4.59
C ILE A 107 -8.05 -2.25 -3.83
N GLY A 108 -7.72 -2.26 -2.54
CA GLY A 108 -7.60 -1.04 -1.75
C GLY A 108 -6.52 -0.11 -2.30
N ILE A 109 -5.34 -0.65 -2.60
CA ILE A 109 -4.23 0.14 -3.17
C ILE A 109 -4.53 0.56 -4.61
N LEU A 110 -5.30 -0.24 -5.35
CA LEU A 110 -5.67 0.09 -6.72
C LEU A 110 -6.67 1.26 -6.77
N PHE A 111 -7.76 1.21 -5.99
CA PHE A 111 -8.87 2.16 -6.15
C PHE A 111 -8.79 3.40 -5.26
N LEU A 112 -8.21 3.32 -4.04
CA LEU A 112 -8.19 4.47 -3.15
C LEU A 112 -7.39 5.66 -3.71
N PRO A 113 -6.17 5.48 -4.26
CA PRO A 113 -5.42 6.59 -4.83
C PRO A 113 -6.03 7.21 -6.09
N MET A 114 -6.97 6.52 -6.73
CA MET A 114 -7.73 7.02 -7.88
C MET A 114 -9.04 7.68 -7.46
N CYS A 115 -9.88 6.94 -6.73
CA CYS A 115 -11.24 7.36 -6.44
C CYS A 115 -11.30 8.48 -5.40
N VAL A 116 -10.46 8.42 -4.35
CA VAL A 116 -10.54 9.40 -3.26
C VAL A 116 -10.20 10.81 -3.74
N PRO A 117 -9.11 11.06 -4.49
CA PRO A 117 -8.86 12.41 -5.02
C PRO A 117 -9.89 12.83 -6.06
N ASP A 118 -10.39 11.94 -6.91
CA ASP A 118 -11.43 12.28 -7.89
C ASP A 118 -12.74 12.67 -7.18
N MET A 119 -13.13 11.96 -6.12
CA MET A 119 -14.26 12.38 -5.28
C MET A 119 -14.02 13.73 -4.60
N ARG A 120 -12.78 13.99 -4.17
CA ARG A 120 -12.39 15.21 -3.46
C ARG A 120 -12.41 16.43 -4.37
N PHE A 121 -11.82 16.34 -5.57
CA PHE A 121 -11.64 17.47 -6.47
C PHE A 121 -12.77 17.66 -7.46
N ASN A 122 -13.44 16.59 -7.89
CA ASN A 122 -14.48 16.60 -8.90
C ASN A 122 -15.88 16.29 -8.37
N ARG A 123 -16.00 15.84 -7.11
CA ARG A 123 -17.26 15.31 -6.56
C ARG A 123 -17.82 14.16 -7.42
N SER A 124 -16.94 13.40 -8.07
CA SER A 124 -17.26 12.35 -9.03
C SER A 124 -18.20 11.31 -8.42
N LYS A 125 -19.31 11.04 -9.11
CA LYS A 125 -20.24 9.97 -8.77
C LYS A 125 -19.70 8.64 -9.24
N GLU A 126 -19.06 8.62 -10.38
CA GLU A 126 -18.43 7.48 -11.01
C GLU A 126 -17.33 6.92 -10.09
N ALA A 127 -16.52 7.78 -9.48
CA ALA A 127 -15.51 7.39 -8.49
C ALA A 127 -16.13 6.73 -7.24
N LYS A 128 -17.29 7.26 -6.76
CA LYS A 128 -18.00 6.65 -5.64
C LYS A 128 -18.54 5.27 -5.98
N GLU A 129 -19.15 5.13 -7.15
CA GLU A 129 -19.70 3.86 -7.64
C GLU A 129 -18.59 2.85 -7.85
N ALA A 130 -17.49 3.23 -8.51
CA ALA A 130 -16.33 2.39 -8.72
C ALA A 130 -15.72 1.89 -7.41
N LEU A 131 -15.60 2.75 -6.40
CA LEU A 131 -15.07 2.38 -5.09
C LEU A 131 -15.98 1.36 -4.38
N VAL A 132 -17.30 1.54 -4.42
CA VAL A 132 -18.26 0.59 -3.82
C VAL A 132 -18.24 -0.74 -4.56
N LEU A 133 -18.22 -0.72 -5.90
CA LEU A 133 -18.11 -1.92 -6.73
C LEU A 133 -16.80 -2.67 -6.45
N ALA A 134 -15.70 -1.96 -6.31
CA ALA A 134 -14.40 -2.55 -5.96
C ALA A 134 -14.43 -3.23 -4.58
N ALA A 135 -15.06 -2.60 -3.59
CA ALA A 135 -15.27 -3.20 -2.27
C ALA A 135 -16.15 -4.46 -2.34
N ASP A 136 -17.24 -4.44 -3.12
CA ASP A 136 -18.11 -5.61 -3.32
C ASP A 136 -17.41 -6.73 -4.09
N CYS A 137 -16.61 -6.39 -5.10
CA CYS A 137 -15.78 -7.33 -5.83
C CYS A 137 -14.78 -8.03 -4.90
N PHE A 138 -14.12 -7.29 -4.01
CA PHE A 138 -13.22 -7.85 -3.01
C PHE A 138 -13.95 -8.83 -2.08
N LEU A 139 -15.11 -8.45 -1.55
CA LEU A 139 -15.90 -9.33 -0.67
C LEU A 139 -16.36 -10.60 -1.40
N THR A 140 -16.76 -10.49 -2.68
CA THR A 140 -17.18 -11.64 -3.49
C THR A 140 -16.02 -12.60 -3.73
N LYS A 141 -14.84 -12.09 -4.06
CA LYS A 141 -13.62 -12.90 -4.25
C LYS A 141 -13.16 -13.58 -2.97
N CYS A 142 -13.24 -12.88 -1.84
CA CYS A 142 -12.97 -13.47 -0.55
C CYS A 142 -13.95 -14.62 -0.24
N ALA A 143 -15.22 -14.47 -0.59
CA ALA A 143 -16.22 -15.54 -0.43
C ALA A 143 -15.97 -16.75 -1.35
N ALA A 144 -15.55 -16.51 -2.61
CA ALA A 144 -15.28 -17.58 -3.58
C ALA A 144 -14.07 -18.46 -3.20
N ASN A 145 -13.03 -17.86 -2.61
CA ASN A 145 -11.86 -18.61 -2.13
C ASN A 145 -12.18 -19.56 -0.97
N VAL A 146 -13.31 -19.36 -0.29
CA VAL A 146 -13.81 -20.24 0.79
C VAL A 146 -14.34 -21.57 0.26
N GLN A 147 -14.85 -21.60 -0.97
CA GLN A 147 -15.48 -22.81 -1.52
C GLN A 147 -14.50 -23.94 -1.86
N ASN A 148 -13.21 -23.67 -1.90
CA ASN A 148 -12.18 -24.65 -2.27
C ASN A 148 -11.50 -25.37 -1.09
N GLU A 149 -11.80 -25.01 0.16
CA GLU A 149 -11.26 -25.71 1.33
C GLU A 149 -12.39 -26.29 2.19
N ASN A 150 -12.45 -27.63 2.29
CA ASN A 150 -13.38 -28.37 3.17
C ASN A 150 -13.20 -27.98 4.63
N SER A 151 -14.08 -27.15 5.17
CA SER A 151 -14.21 -26.98 6.62
C SER A 151 -15.66 -26.74 7.03
N LYS A 152 -16.26 -27.80 7.56
CA LYS A 152 -17.45 -27.74 8.39
C LYS A 152 -17.00 -27.31 9.79
N GLU A 153 -17.63 -26.26 10.30
CA GLU A 153 -17.88 -25.90 11.69
C GLU A 153 -17.71 -24.41 11.99
N PHE A 154 -18.76 -23.87 12.53
CA PHE A 154 -19.06 -22.56 13.11
C PHE A 154 -19.92 -21.65 12.22
N LEU A 155 -21.23 -21.89 12.34
CA LEU A 155 -22.28 -21.01 11.82
C LEU A 155 -23.22 -20.60 12.95
N THR A 156 -23.41 -19.31 13.16
CA THR A 156 -24.67 -18.76 13.63
C THR A 156 -25.05 -17.50 12.85
N ASP A 157 -26.16 -17.65 12.14
CA ASP A 157 -27.10 -16.69 11.58
C ASP A 157 -26.69 -15.29 11.11
N LYS A 158 -26.40 -15.16 9.80
CA LYS A 158 -27.17 -14.34 8.82
C LYS A 158 -26.62 -14.58 7.42
N GLN A 159 -27.47 -15.10 6.54
CA GLN A 159 -27.11 -15.52 5.20
C GLN A 159 -27.09 -14.36 4.21
N VAL A 160 -25.99 -14.20 3.45
CA VAL A 160 -25.95 -13.42 2.22
C VAL A 160 -26.18 -14.39 1.06
N LYS A 161 -27.22 -14.17 0.24
CA LYS A 161 -27.50 -14.97 -0.94
C LYS A 161 -26.45 -14.67 -2.03
N ASN A 162 -25.75 -15.69 -2.47
CA ASN A 162 -24.92 -15.67 -3.68
C ASN A 162 -25.85 -15.66 -4.91
N PRO A 163 -25.55 -14.94 -6.00
CA PRO A 163 -26.36 -14.92 -7.22
C PRO A 163 -26.62 -16.32 -7.84
N ASN A 164 -25.81 -17.32 -7.49
CA ASN A 164 -25.96 -18.70 -7.93
C ASN A 164 -26.71 -19.63 -6.94
N GLY A 165 -27.47 -19.07 -5.98
CA GLY A 165 -28.42 -19.80 -5.12
C GLY A 165 -27.79 -20.68 -4.02
N LYS A 166 -26.46 -20.69 -3.84
CA LYS A 166 -25.81 -21.42 -2.74
C LYS A 166 -25.57 -20.47 -1.56
N LYS A 167 -26.06 -20.86 -0.38
CA LYS A 167 -25.88 -20.14 0.87
C LYS A 167 -24.43 -20.24 1.31
N SER A 168 -23.64 -19.19 1.14
CA SER A 168 -22.36 -19.06 1.81
C SER A 168 -22.55 -18.24 3.08
N GLY A 169 -22.29 -18.83 4.22
CA GLY A 169 -22.41 -18.14 5.51
C GLY A 169 -21.28 -17.11 5.68
N PHE A 170 -21.59 -15.97 6.27
CA PHE A 170 -20.63 -14.92 6.61
C PHE A 170 -19.45 -15.43 7.45
N ASN A 171 -19.59 -16.58 8.09
CA ASN A 171 -18.57 -17.23 8.91
C ASN A 171 -17.50 -17.96 8.09
N ASP A 172 -17.79 -18.35 6.85
CA ASP A 172 -16.78 -18.95 5.95
C ASP A 172 -15.82 -17.87 5.42
N LEU A 173 -16.27 -16.63 5.26
CA LEU A 173 -15.41 -15.49 4.96
C LEU A 173 -14.31 -15.28 6.02
N ARG A 174 -14.56 -15.67 7.27
CA ARG A 174 -13.59 -15.52 8.39
C ARG A 174 -12.32 -16.34 8.21
N LYS A 175 -12.38 -17.51 7.60
CA LYS A 175 -11.24 -18.46 7.57
C LYS A 175 -10.19 -18.11 6.51
N ASN A 176 -10.59 -17.52 5.38
CA ASN A 176 -9.71 -17.31 4.21
C ASN A 176 -9.37 -15.85 3.92
N MET A 177 -10.01 -14.88 4.57
CA MET A 177 -9.75 -13.45 4.37
C MET A 177 -8.38 -13.00 4.92
N GLY A 178 -7.74 -13.76 5.81
CA GLY A 178 -6.44 -13.45 6.41
C GLY A 178 -5.23 -14.04 5.69
N GLY A 179 -5.39 -14.51 4.47
CA GLY A 179 -4.29 -15.19 3.77
C GLY A 179 -3.11 -14.31 3.37
N LYS A 180 -3.30 -12.98 3.24
CA LYS A 180 -2.27 -12.02 2.87
C LYS A 180 -2.21 -10.86 3.85
N ILE A 181 -0.99 -10.40 4.17
CA ILE A 181 -0.79 -9.22 5.03
C ILE A 181 -1.34 -7.95 4.35
N SER A 182 -1.29 -7.85 3.04
CA SER A 182 -1.83 -6.73 2.26
C SER A 182 -3.35 -6.57 2.37
N ASN A 183 -4.08 -7.57 2.89
CA ASN A 183 -5.50 -7.44 3.19
C ASN A 183 -5.80 -6.37 4.26
N LEU A 184 -4.83 -5.96 5.08
CA LEU A 184 -4.97 -4.79 5.94
C LEU A 184 -5.31 -3.52 5.13
N ASN A 185 -4.76 -3.39 3.92
CA ASN A 185 -4.98 -2.26 3.03
C ASN A 185 -6.40 -2.29 2.43
N ASN A 186 -6.94 -3.49 2.20
CA ASN A 186 -8.31 -3.66 1.71
C ASN A 186 -9.37 -3.30 2.76
N ILE A 187 -9.05 -3.30 4.05
CA ILE A 187 -9.97 -2.83 5.10
C ILE A 187 -10.30 -1.35 4.88
N LEU A 188 -9.35 -0.55 4.38
CA LEU A 188 -9.57 0.87 4.15
C LEU A 188 -10.65 1.13 3.08
N ILE A 189 -10.64 0.39 1.97
CA ILE A 189 -11.68 0.54 0.95
C ILE A 189 -13.06 0.10 1.48
N LEU A 190 -13.09 -0.92 2.35
CA LEU A 190 -14.33 -1.33 3.02
C LEU A 190 -14.87 -0.22 3.93
N MET A 191 -14.01 0.47 4.67
CA MET A 191 -14.42 1.61 5.50
C MET A 191 -14.98 2.77 4.65
N PHE A 192 -14.38 3.05 3.50
CA PHE A 192 -14.94 4.04 2.56
C PHE A 192 -16.29 3.60 1.99
N ALA A 193 -16.43 2.33 1.60
CA ALA A 193 -17.69 1.79 1.09
C ALA A 193 -18.81 1.88 2.13
N GLU A 194 -18.53 1.62 3.42
CA GLU A 194 -19.50 1.85 4.48
C GLU A 194 -19.85 3.33 4.62
N LYS A 195 -18.86 4.22 4.61
CA LYS A 195 -19.11 5.67 4.71
C LYS A 195 -20.00 6.19 3.57
N ILE A 196 -19.87 5.61 2.36
CA ILE A 196 -20.67 5.98 1.20
C ILE A 196 -22.07 5.39 1.26
N THR A 197 -22.21 4.12 1.66
CA THR A 197 -23.49 3.37 1.53
C THR A 197 -24.28 3.25 2.84
N GLY A 198 -23.64 3.49 3.99
CA GLY A 198 -24.19 3.21 5.31
C GLY A 198 -24.33 1.72 5.65
N ASN A 199 -23.81 0.82 4.81
CA ASN A 199 -24.00 -0.63 4.99
C ASN A 199 -22.89 -1.26 5.85
N ARG A 200 -23.24 -1.71 7.05
CA ARG A 200 -22.32 -2.30 8.02
C ARG A 200 -21.69 -3.64 7.58
N LYS A 201 -22.13 -4.24 6.46
CA LYS A 201 -21.47 -5.45 5.93
C LYS A 201 -19.97 -5.24 5.72
N TYR A 202 -19.56 -4.05 5.32
CA TYR A 202 -18.17 -3.69 5.03
C TYR A 202 -17.33 -3.65 6.31
N THR A 203 -17.77 -2.95 7.35
CA THR A 203 -17.05 -2.91 8.63
C THR A 203 -16.97 -4.29 9.27
N SER A 204 -18.06 -5.05 9.26
CA SER A 204 -18.05 -6.42 9.81
C SER A 204 -17.06 -7.34 9.09
N ALA A 205 -16.94 -7.19 7.76
CA ALA A 205 -15.90 -7.90 6.99
C ALA A 205 -14.50 -7.42 7.35
N GLY A 206 -14.30 -6.11 7.45
CA GLY A 206 -13.02 -5.49 7.83
C GLY A 206 -12.52 -5.95 9.20
N GLU A 207 -13.41 -6.02 10.20
CA GLU A 207 -13.10 -6.53 11.56
C GLU A 207 -12.63 -7.99 11.52
N ASN A 208 -13.29 -8.82 10.71
CA ASN A 208 -12.90 -10.22 10.53
C ASN A 208 -11.53 -10.37 9.84
N ILE A 209 -11.28 -9.57 8.81
CA ILE A 209 -9.98 -9.53 8.13
C ILE A 209 -8.89 -9.12 9.12
N LEU A 210 -9.10 -8.04 9.86
CA LEU A 210 -8.14 -7.56 10.86
C LEU A 210 -7.81 -8.65 11.88
N TYR A 211 -8.84 -9.29 12.45
CA TYR A 211 -8.63 -10.37 13.41
C TYR A 211 -7.78 -11.51 12.85
N ASN A 212 -8.09 -11.96 11.63
CA ASN A 212 -7.39 -13.08 11.00
C ASN A 212 -5.95 -12.72 10.64
N VAL A 213 -5.71 -11.52 10.10
CA VAL A 213 -4.35 -11.06 9.77
C VAL A 213 -3.50 -10.93 11.03
N LEU A 214 -4.01 -10.31 12.10
CA LEU A 214 -3.27 -10.18 13.35
C LEU A 214 -2.92 -11.54 13.98
N LYS A 215 -3.80 -12.52 13.83
CA LYS A 215 -3.61 -13.87 14.38
C LYS A 215 -2.64 -14.72 13.56
N ASN A 216 -2.71 -14.63 12.23
CA ASN A 216 -2.08 -15.59 11.34
C ASN A 216 -0.84 -15.05 10.63
N ASN A 217 -0.82 -13.74 10.31
CA ASN A 217 0.26 -13.14 9.52
C ASN A 217 1.31 -12.40 10.37
N ILE A 218 1.10 -12.24 11.68
CA ILE A 218 2.07 -11.60 12.58
C ILE A 218 2.32 -12.52 13.76
N ASP A 219 3.58 -12.88 13.98
CA ASP A 219 3.96 -13.74 15.09
C ASP A 219 4.16 -12.95 16.41
N ASN A 220 4.49 -13.70 17.48
CA ASN A 220 4.66 -13.10 18.80
C ASN A 220 5.88 -12.15 18.89
N SER A 221 6.86 -12.26 18.00
CA SER A 221 8.01 -11.36 17.95
C SER A 221 7.72 -10.06 17.20
N GLY A 222 6.60 -9.99 16.47
CA GLY A 222 6.27 -8.89 15.57
C GLY A 222 6.74 -9.09 14.13
N ARG A 223 7.23 -10.26 13.80
CA ARG A 223 7.59 -10.63 12.43
C ARG A 223 6.34 -10.84 11.60
N ALA A 224 6.27 -10.22 10.43
CA ALA A 224 5.15 -10.33 9.51
C ALA A 224 5.45 -11.29 8.36
N PHE A 225 4.43 -12.07 7.99
CA PHE A 225 4.45 -13.05 6.90
C PHE A 225 3.53 -12.57 5.78
N PHE A 226 4.01 -12.58 4.55
CA PHE A 226 3.22 -12.07 3.42
C PHE A 226 1.97 -12.91 3.17
N LYS A 227 2.12 -14.24 3.17
CA LYS A 227 1.01 -15.20 3.00
C LYS A 227 0.94 -16.17 4.17
N TYR A 228 -0.27 -16.55 4.50
CA TYR A 228 -0.57 -17.63 5.43
C TYR A 228 -1.50 -18.63 4.74
N SER A 229 -1.18 -19.91 4.84
CA SER A 229 -2.06 -20.99 4.42
C SER A 229 -2.36 -21.88 5.63
N SER A 230 -3.64 -22.22 5.82
CA SER A 230 -4.13 -22.93 7.01
C SER A 230 -3.37 -24.24 7.23
N GLY A 231 -2.65 -24.30 8.35
CA GLY A 231 -1.98 -25.53 8.82
C GLY A 231 -0.54 -25.75 8.36
N LYS A 232 0.06 -24.88 7.56
CA LYS A 232 1.47 -24.97 7.20
C LYS A 232 2.16 -23.62 7.37
N LYS A 233 3.11 -23.54 8.30
CA LYS A 233 4.26 -22.66 8.16
C LYS A 233 5.02 -23.22 6.96
N PHE A 234 5.17 -22.45 5.90
CA PHE A 234 5.91 -22.90 4.72
C PHE A 234 7.40 -23.00 5.07
N ASP A 235 7.94 -24.21 4.92
CA ASP A 235 9.31 -24.58 5.25
C ASP A 235 10.10 -24.92 3.97
N ASP A 236 10.06 -24.09 2.95
CA ASP A 236 10.75 -24.38 1.70
C ASP A 236 11.55 -23.17 1.17
N THR A 237 12.73 -23.44 0.62
CA THR A 237 13.87 -22.52 0.48
C THR A 237 14.01 -21.81 -0.86
N SER A 238 12.93 -21.65 -1.65
CA SER A 238 12.93 -20.88 -2.89
C SER A 238 12.65 -19.37 -2.66
N LEU A 239 12.96 -18.51 -3.61
CA LEU A 239 12.66 -17.07 -3.51
C LEU A 239 11.16 -16.78 -3.24
N PHE A 240 10.28 -17.68 -3.70
CA PHE A 240 8.86 -17.69 -3.34
C PHE A 240 8.64 -17.92 -1.84
N ASP A 241 9.59 -18.51 -1.14
CA ASP A 241 9.51 -18.84 0.28
C ASP A 241 9.88 -17.68 1.19
N LEU A 242 10.62 -16.68 0.73
CA LEU A 242 10.87 -15.47 1.51
C LEU A 242 9.56 -14.80 1.91
N GLU A 243 8.54 -14.86 1.05
CA GLU A 243 7.19 -14.37 1.37
C GLU A 243 6.54 -15.20 2.50
N ALA A 244 6.76 -16.50 2.52
CA ALA A 244 6.19 -17.42 3.50
C ALA A 244 6.98 -17.44 4.82
N HIS A 245 8.31 -17.33 4.76
CA HIS A 245 9.18 -17.40 5.95
C HIS A 245 9.28 -16.09 6.75
N GLY A 246 8.59 -15.01 6.32
CA GLY A 246 8.64 -13.72 7.00
C GLY A 246 10.01 -13.04 6.94
N GLY A 247 10.89 -13.47 6.04
CA GLY A 247 12.14 -12.78 5.73
C GLY A 247 11.94 -11.58 4.80
N TYR A 248 10.85 -11.58 4.03
CA TYR A 248 10.56 -10.55 3.05
C TYR A 248 10.17 -9.23 3.70
N THR A 249 11.03 -8.24 3.58
CA THR A 249 10.89 -6.92 4.23
C THR A 249 9.60 -6.21 3.82
N ARG A 250 9.14 -6.41 2.58
CA ARG A 250 7.90 -5.80 2.10
C ARG A 250 6.66 -6.32 2.85
N ALA A 251 6.69 -7.55 3.37
CA ALA A 251 5.64 -8.04 4.25
C ALA A 251 5.56 -7.24 5.55
N GLN A 252 6.73 -6.93 6.14
CA GLN A 252 6.82 -6.09 7.34
C GLN A 252 6.37 -4.66 7.06
N ALA A 253 6.74 -4.11 5.88
CA ALA A 253 6.34 -2.78 5.45
C ALA A 253 4.82 -2.68 5.28
N TRP A 254 4.17 -3.65 4.61
CA TRP A 254 2.72 -3.70 4.46
C TRP A 254 1.97 -3.87 5.79
N ALA A 255 2.55 -4.67 6.73
CA ALA A 255 1.99 -4.78 8.07
C ALA A 255 1.96 -3.42 8.78
N LEU A 256 3.10 -2.72 8.81
CA LEU A 256 3.22 -1.41 9.44
C LEU A 256 2.29 -0.39 8.78
N TRP A 257 2.24 -0.36 7.44
CA TRP A 257 1.41 0.58 6.71
C TRP A 257 -0.09 0.36 6.97
N GLY A 258 -0.54 -0.89 6.91
CA GLY A 258 -1.93 -1.22 7.22
C GLY A 258 -2.29 -0.92 8.68
N LEU A 259 -1.43 -1.30 9.63
CA LEU A 259 -1.65 -1.05 11.06
C LEU A 259 -1.66 0.44 11.41
N SER A 260 -0.77 1.26 10.82
CA SER A 260 -0.74 2.71 11.05
C SER A 260 -2.03 3.38 10.59
N ASN A 261 -2.47 3.06 9.38
CA ASN A 261 -3.72 3.60 8.82
C ASN A 261 -4.96 3.14 9.58
N LEU A 262 -4.98 1.91 10.08
CA LEU A 262 -6.09 1.41 10.90
C LEU A 262 -6.07 2.01 12.31
N TYR A 263 -4.90 2.22 12.90
CA TYR A 263 -4.82 2.82 14.23
C TYR A 263 -5.35 4.26 14.24
N THR A 264 -4.97 5.07 13.26
CA THR A 264 -5.43 6.47 13.18
C THR A 264 -6.96 6.58 13.06
N ARG A 265 -7.63 5.56 12.55
CA ARG A 265 -9.09 5.52 12.37
C ARG A 265 -9.83 4.86 13.51
N LEU A 266 -9.30 3.75 14.01
CA LEU A 266 -9.99 2.92 15.00
C LEU A 266 -9.63 3.28 16.45
N GLY A 267 -8.45 3.85 16.69
CA GLY A 267 -7.92 4.11 18.03
C GLY A 267 -7.75 2.84 18.88
N SER A 268 -7.63 1.67 18.22
CA SER A 268 -7.59 0.38 18.90
C SER A 268 -6.24 0.13 19.57
N GLU A 269 -6.23 -0.08 20.88
CA GLU A 269 -5.04 -0.44 21.65
C GLU A 269 -4.37 -1.72 21.11
N LYS A 270 -5.16 -2.67 20.65
CA LYS A 270 -4.65 -3.90 20.04
C LYS A 270 -3.84 -3.59 18.78
N VAL A 271 -4.35 -2.73 17.89
CA VAL A 271 -3.65 -2.31 16.66
C VAL A 271 -2.38 -1.53 17.02
N TYR A 272 -2.44 -0.65 18.02
CA TYR A 272 -1.28 0.06 18.55
C TYR A 272 -0.16 -0.91 18.98
N ASN A 273 -0.50 -1.89 19.80
CA ASN A 273 0.45 -2.87 20.32
C ASN A 273 1.08 -3.73 19.20
N TYR A 274 0.28 -4.12 18.17
CA TYR A 274 0.82 -4.84 17.02
C TYR A 274 1.72 -3.97 16.16
N PHE A 275 1.39 -2.69 15.97
CA PHE A 275 2.25 -1.77 15.23
C PHE A 275 3.63 -1.66 15.88
N PHE A 276 3.69 -1.41 17.19
CA PHE A 276 4.98 -1.31 17.88
C PHE A 276 5.75 -2.63 17.91
N LYS A 277 5.08 -3.76 18.06
CA LYS A 277 5.74 -5.07 17.90
C LYS A 277 6.42 -5.20 16.53
N CYS A 278 5.69 -4.89 15.46
CA CYS A 278 6.23 -4.97 14.11
C CYS A 278 7.35 -3.96 13.88
N PHE A 279 7.20 -2.75 14.40
CA PHE A 279 8.22 -1.72 14.26
C PHE A 279 9.50 -2.08 15.03
N ASP A 280 9.39 -2.57 16.25
CA ASP A 280 10.54 -2.97 17.07
C ASP A 280 11.30 -4.16 16.46
N TYR A 281 10.55 -5.11 15.90
CA TYR A 281 11.16 -6.20 15.15
C TYR A 281 11.96 -5.68 13.95
N LEU A 282 11.36 -4.78 13.14
CA LEU A 282 12.02 -4.18 11.99
C LEU A 282 13.27 -3.39 12.39
N GLU A 283 13.19 -2.54 13.41
CA GLU A 283 14.30 -1.72 13.88
C GLU A 283 15.48 -2.58 14.34
N LYS A 284 15.19 -3.66 15.07
CA LYS A 284 16.21 -4.62 15.50
C LYS A 284 16.86 -5.34 14.30
N ALA A 285 16.05 -5.79 13.35
CA ALA A 285 16.52 -6.54 12.20
C ALA A 285 17.27 -5.67 11.18
N SER A 286 16.85 -4.39 11.01
CA SER A 286 17.48 -3.45 10.07
C SER A 286 18.87 -2.97 10.51
N CYS A 287 19.25 -3.17 11.77
CA CYS A 287 20.55 -2.76 12.31
C CYS A 287 20.95 -1.31 11.99
N GLY A 288 19.98 -0.40 11.98
CA GLY A 288 20.22 1.05 11.73
C GLY A 288 20.48 1.42 10.27
N LYS A 289 20.19 0.56 9.30
CA LYS A 289 20.29 0.87 7.86
C LYS A 289 19.38 2.03 7.48
N THR A 290 19.84 2.88 6.57
CA THR A 290 19.07 4.00 6.02
C THR A 290 18.11 3.55 4.92
N VAL A 291 18.51 2.53 4.15
CA VAL A 291 17.67 1.80 3.19
C VAL A 291 17.54 0.37 3.69
N LEU A 292 16.32 -0.13 3.77
CA LEU A 292 16.04 -1.49 4.19
C LEU A 292 16.53 -2.49 3.13
N LYS A 293 16.93 -3.66 3.57
CA LYS A 293 17.24 -4.78 2.69
C LYS A 293 15.97 -5.53 2.31
N TYR A 294 15.93 -6.18 1.14
CA TYR A 294 14.76 -6.96 0.72
C TYR A 294 14.44 -8.11 1.68
N CYS A 295 15.47 -8.65 2.31
CA CYS A 295 15.36 -9.69 3.33
C CYS A 295 15.94 -9.23 4.66
N ILE A 296 15.10 -9.20 5.70
CA ILE A 296 15.50 -8.83 7.06
C ILE A 296 16.13 -9.99 7.85
N CYS A 297 16.17 -11.20 7.29
CA CYS A 297 16.73 -12.38 7.95
C CYS A 297 18.21 -12.67 7.59
N GLY A 298 18.84 -11.82 6.77
CA GLY A 298 20.27 -11.95 6.43
C GLY A 298 20.60 -13.11 5.48
N SER A 299 19.64 -13.58 4.68
CA SER A 299 19.90 -14.57 3.64
C SER A 299 20.48 -13.94 2.36
N ASP A 300 21.04 -14.76 1.52
CA ASP A 300 21.82 -14.48 0.32
C ASP A 300 21.33 -13.28 -0.53
N GLY A 301 22.25 -12.36 -0.78
CA GLY A 301 22.03 -11.18 -1.61
C GLY A 301 21.62 -9.96 -0.77
N ASP A 302 22.60 -9.14 -0.43
CA ASP A 302 22.43 -7.91 0.39
C ASP A 302 21.83 -6.75 -0.44
N TYR A 303 20.72 -7.02 -1.18
CA TYR A 303 20.06 -6.01 -2.02
C TYR A 303 19.25 -5.03 -1.18
N ASP A 304 19.35 -3.75 -1.53
CA ASP A 304 18.48 -2.70 -1.00
C ASP A 304 17.04 -2.88 -1.49
N ASP A 305 16.07 -2.44 -0.69
CA ASP A 305 14.66 -2.30 -1.07
C ASP A 305 14.12 -0.94 -0.63
N SER A 306 14.35 0.07 -1.48
CA SER A 306 13.84 1.42 -1.28
C SER A 306 12.32 1.48 -1.25
N THR A 307 11.64 0.57 -1.95
CA THR A 307 10.17 0.43 -1.92
C THR A 307 9.68 0.12 -0.51
N SER A 308 10.24 -0.90 0.14
CA SER A 308 9.89 -1.21 1.54
C SER A 308 10.22 -0.05 2.47
N THR A 309 11.33 0.64 2.22
CA THR A 309 11.75 1.81 3.01
C THR A 309 10.74 2.95 2.89
N ALA A 310 10.25 3.24 1.68
CA ALA A 310 9.26 4.29 1.45
C ALA A 310 7.90 3.96 2.11
N ILE A 311 7.45 2.70 2.01
CA ILE A 311 6.22 2.23 2.67
C ILE A 311 6.33 2.36 4.20
N VAL A 312 7.46 1.93 4.78
CA VAL A 312 7.71 2.06 6.23
C VAL A 312 7.76 3.51 6.66
N LEU A 313 8.41 4.38 5.89
CA LEU A 313 8.44 5.81 6.18
C LEU A 313 7.02 6.40 6.20
N CYS A 314 6.19 6.13 5.19
CA CYS A 314 4.79 6.58 5.17
C CYS A 314 3.99 6.02 6.36
N SER A 315 4.28 4.78 6.79
CA SER A 315 3.67 4.17 7.98
C SER A 315 4.00 4.94 9.25
N ILE A 316 5.25 5.32 9.42
CA ILE A 316 5.72 6.13 10.55
C ILE A 316 5.06 7.51 10.52
N LEU A 317 5.10 8.19 9.36
CA LEU A 317 4.51 9.53 9.18
C LEU A 317 3.00 9.54 9.42
N GLU A 318 2.30 8.43 9.14
CA GLU A 318 0.89 8.30 9.50
C GLU A 318 0.70 8.11 11.00
N PHE A 319 1.47 7.22 11.63
CA PHE A 319 1.26 6.84 13.02
C PHE A 319 1.57 7.98 14.01
N ILE A 320 2.63 8.75 13.76
CA ILE A 320 3.06 9.85 14.64
C ILE A 320 2.02 10.95 14.80
N LYS A 321 1.10 11.13 13.84
CA LYS A 321 -0.02 12.07 13.96
C LYS A 321 -0.89 11.81 15.19
N SER A 322 -0.90 10.57 15.67
CA SER A 322 -1.73 10.12 16.80
C SER A 322 -0.99 10.13 18.14
N LEU A 323 0.28 10.54 18.14
CA LEU A 323 1.13 10.52 19.33
C LEU A 323 1.42 11.94 19.84
N PRO A 324 1.54 12.13 21.17
CA PRO A 324 2.13 13.35 21.71
C PRO A 324 3.59 13.48 21.31
N GLU A 325 4.04 14.68 20.90
CA GLU A 325 5.40 14.93 20.43
C GLU A 325 6.48 14.66 21.50
N GLU A 326 6.12 14.83 22.76
CA GLU A 326 7.02 14.60 23.90
C GLU A 326 7.18 13.12 24.26
N SER A 327 6.30 12.24 23.72
CA SER A 327 6.32 10.81 24.05
C SER A 327 7.60 10.12 23.57
N CYS A 328 8.01 9.08 24.27
CA CYS A 328 9.13 8.24 23.86
C CYS A 328 8.89 7.57 22.51
N GLU A 329 7.64 7.16 22.27
CA GLU A 329 7.19 6.55 21.05
C GLU A 329 7.30 7.48 19.85
N TYR A 330 6.85 8.74 19.99
CA TYR A 330 7.00 9.77 18.97
C TYR A 330 8.48 9.97 18.60
N LYS A 331 9.33 10.22 19.61
CA LYS A 331 10.77 10.42 19.41
C LYS A 331 11.44 9.23 18.73
N LYS A 332 11.05 8.02 19.12
CA LYS A 332 11.54 6.77 18.51
C LYS A 332 11.16 6.68 17.04
N LEU A 333 9.89 6.92 16.69
CA LEU A 333 9.41 6.92 15.32
C LEU A 333 10.05 8.03 14.48
N MET A 334 10.18 9.24 15.01
CA MET A 334 10.86 10.35 14.31
C MET A 334 12.32 10.06 14.02
N LYS A 335 13.04 9.37 14.91
CA LYS A 335 14.39 8.89 14.63
C LYS A 335 14.42 7.94 13.43
N GLY A 336 13.48 7.02 13.34
CA GLY A 336 13.30 6.14 12.19
C GLY A 336 12.96 6.92 10.92
N ALA A 337 12.00 7.85 10.99
CA ALA A 337 11.61 8.69 9.85
C ALA A 337 12.78 9.48 9.25
N LYS A 338 13.57 10.14 10.08
CA LYS A 338 14.78 10.88 9.63
C LYS A 338 15.76 9.96 8.90
N ARG A 339 16.04 8.80 9.49
CA ARG A 339 16.97 7.84 8.92
C ARG A 339 16.51 7.31 7.57
N TYR A 340 15.24 6.91 7.46
CA TYR A 340 14.69 6.37 6.21
C TYR A 340 14.55 7.45 5.14
N MET A 341 14.12 8.67 5.48
CA MET A 341 14.08 9.77 4.52
C MET A 341 15.46 10.08 3.95
N SER A 342 16.49 10.15 4.80
CA SER A 342 17.87 10.33 4.35
C SER A 342 18.32 9.25 3.35
N GLY A 343 17.93 7.98 3.59
CA GLY A 343 18.23 6.89 2.66
C GLY A 343 17.48 7.03 1.34
N LEU A 344 16.20 7.43 1.37
CA LEU A 344 15.40 7.62 0.16
C LEU A 344 15.89 8.79 -0.68
N LEU A 345 16.30 9.89 -0.08
CA LEU A 345 16.88 11.04 -0.78
C LEU A 345 18.18 10.65 -1.54
N GLN A 346 18.97 9.71 -1.00
CA GLN A 346 20.14 9.16 -1.69
C GLN A 346 19.78 8.22 -2.85
N CYS A 347 18.59 7.61 -2.84
CA CYS A 347 18.09 6.76 -3.92
C CYS A 347 17.27 7.55 -4.96
N ALA A 348 16.94 8.81 -4.68
CA ALA A 348 16.08 9.63 -5.53
C ALA A 348 16.75 9.99 -6.86
N ALA A 349 16.02 9.78 -7.95
CA ALA A 349 16.46 10.13 -9.29
C ALA A 349 16.53 11.64 -9.50
N LYS A 350 17.46 12.07 -10.32
CA LYS A 350 17.59 13.46 -10.74
C LYS A 350 17.12 13.64 -12.19
N PRO A 351 16.50 14.79 -12.52
CA PRO A 351 15.97 15.03 -13.87
C PRO A 351 17.00 14.89 -15.00
N GLU A 352 18.26 15.20 -14.71
CA GLU A 352 19.39 15.14 -15.66
C GLU A 352 19.72 13.70 -16.09
N GLU A 353 19.39 12.71 -15.27
CA GLU A 353 19.64 11.29 -15.54
C GLU A 353 18.71 10.73 -16.61
N LEU A 354 17.69 11.49 -17.02
CA LEU A 354 16.69 11.11 -18.01
C LEU A 354 15.96 9.79 -17.66
N THR A 355 15.83 9.49 -16.36
CA THR A 355 15.11 8.34 -15.83
C THR A 355 13.60 8.55 -15.90
N GLU A 356 12.83 7.50 -15.71
CA GLU A 356 11.37 7.51 -15.64
C GLU A 356 10.89 7.14 -14.25
N GLY A 357 11.63 6.23 -13.58
CA GLY A 357 11.44 5.96 -12.17
C GLY A 357 11.96 7.11 -11.31
N LEU A 358 11.37 7.25 -10.14
CA LEU A 358 11.68 8.32 -9.17
C LEU A 358 12.65 7.84 -8.08
N LEU A 359 12.60 6.56 -7.75
CA LEU A 359 13.31 5.98 -6.62
C LEU A 359 14.03 4.70 -7.03
N ASP A 360 15.36 4.76 -7.14
CA ASP A 360 16.19 3.59 -7.43
C ASP A 360 16.28 2.61 -6.25
N ARG A 361 16.83 1.43 -6.47
CA ARG A 361 17.08 0.36 -5.49
C ARG A 361 15.82 -0.28 -4.91
N GLY A 362 14.67 -0.21 -5.58
CA GLY A 362 13.52 -1.06 -5.27
C GLY A 362 13.79 -2.51 -5.68
N PHE A 363 13.59 -3.47 -4.79
CA PHE A 363 13.83 -4.88 -5.08
C PHE A 363 12.74 -5.46 -5.99
N ILE A 364 13.16 -6.25 -7.00
CA ILE A 364 12.31 -6.89 -8.00
C ILE A 364 12.26 -8.38 -7.71
N LEU A 365 11.07 -8.88 -7.32
CA LEU A 365 10.89 -10.27 -6.85
C LEU A 365 10.64 -11.29 -7.98
N HIS A 366 10.33 -10.87 -9.22
CA HIS A 366 9.90 -11.81 -10.27
C HIS A 366 11.06 -12.49 -11.00
N ALA A 367 10.96 -13.81 -11.17
CA ALA A 367 11.95 -14.65 -11.85
C ALA A 367 12.29 -14.18 -13.29
N THR A 368 11.31 -13.60 -14.00
CA THR A 368 11.52 -13.02 -15.33
C THR A 368 12.54 -11.87 -15.35
N HIS A 369 12.64 -11.11 -14.25
CA HIS A 369 13.63 -10.04 -14.12
C HIS A 369 15.00 -10.58 -13.65
N GLU A 370 15.02 -11.68 -12.90
CA GLU A 370 16.26 -12.38 -12.55
C GLU A 370 16.97 -12.92 -13.80
N GLU A 371 16.22 -13.48 -14.75
CA GLU A 371 16.75 -13.93 -16.04
C GLU A 371 17.36 -12.78 -16.85
N ARG A 372 16.88 -11.55 -16.67
CA ARG A 372 17.44 -10.32 -17.26
C ARG A 372 18.63 -9.74 -16.48
N GLY A 373 18.97 -10.30 -15.33
CA GLY A 373 20.07 -9.84 -14.47
C GLY A 373 19.79 -8.55 -13.70
N VAL A 374 18.54 -8.03 -13.71
CA VAL A 374 18.13 -6.83 -12.96
C VAL A 374 17.44 -7.27 -11.69
N LYS A 375 18.04 -6.97 -10.53
CA LYS A 375 17.46 -7.32 -9.21
C LYS A 375 16.91 -6.11 -8.45
N THR A 376 17.39 -4.92 -8.77
CA THR A 376 16.92 -3.67 -8.17
C THR A 376 16.76 -2.59 -9.22
N SER A 377 15.68 -1.82 -9.14
CA SER A 377 15.41 -0.61 -9.93
C SER A 377 14.21 0.13 -9.33
N ALA A 378 13.66 1.12 -10.02
CA ALA A 378 12.42 1.74 -9.59
C ALA A 378 11.23 0.77 -9.66
N THR A 379 10.29 0.93 -8.72
CA THR A 379 8.98 0.28 -8.75
C THR A 379 7.90 1.34 -8.65
N VAL A 380 6.77 1.15 -9.33
CA VAL A 380 5.66 2.13 -9.30
C VAL A 380 5.16 2.36 -7.87
N SER A 381 5.11 1.30 -7.06
CA SER A 381 4.73 1.42 -5.65
C SER A 381 5.78 2.18 -4.82
N GLY A 382 7.08 1.95 -5.07
CA GLY A 382 8.16 2.68 -4.41
C GLY A 382 8.11 4.17 -4.74
N ASP A 383 7.93 4.50 -6.01
CA ASP A 383 7.77 5.87 -6.49
C ASP A 383 6.58 6.57 -5.83
N TYR A 384 5.42 5.89 -5.79
CA TYR A 384 4.22 6.42 -5.15
C TYR A 384 4.44 6.75 -3.67
N PHE A 385 4.96 5.80 -2.90
CA PHE A 385 5.18 6.03 -1.47
C PHE A 385 6.28 7.04 -1.19
N TYR A 386 7.26 7.19 -2.09
CA TYR A 386 8.23 8.28 -2.00
C TYR A 386 7.56 9.64 -2.21
N VAL A 387 6.72 9.78 -3.22
CA VAL A 387 5.94 11.01 -3.46
C VAL A 387 5.01 11.30 -2.27
N GLU A 388 4.33 10.28 -1.74
CA GLU A 388 3.48 10.39 -0.55
C GLU A 388 4.28 10.87 0.68
N ALA A 389 5.48 10.34 0.91
CA ALA A 389 6.33 10.77 2.03
C ALA A 389 6.73 12.25 1.90
N LEU A 390 7.08 12.70 0.70
CA LEU A 390 7.37 14.11 0.43
C LEU A 390 6.15 15.00 0.66
N MET A 391 4.95 14.58 0.20
CA MET A 391 3.70 15.30 0.45
C MET A 391 3.42 15.47 1.94
N ARG A 392 3.60 14.42 2.74
CA ARG A 392 3.39 14.43 4.19
C ARG A 392 4.35 15.36 4.94
N CYS A 393 5.58 15.50 4.42
CA CYS A 393 6.59 16.36 5.02
C CYS A 393 6.49 17.83 4.58
N LEU A 394 5.97 18.10 3.38
CA LEU A 394 5.95 19.45 2.82
C LEU A 394 4.61 20.19 2.99
N TYR A 395 3.52 19.46 3.14
CA TYR A 395 2.16 20.03 3.10
C TYR A 395 1.28 19.54 4.25
N ASN A 396 0.31 20.34 4.63
CA ASN A 396 -0.83 19.90 5.44
C ASN A 396 -1.76 19.04 4.57
N TRP A 397 -1.30 17.87 4.25
CA TRP A 397 -1.94 16.99 3.28
C TRP A 397 -2.79 15.91 3.94
N GLN A 398 -3.97 15.68 3.39
CA GLN A 398 -4.83 14.56 3.76
C GLN A 398 -4.58 13.40 2.79
N PRO A 399 -4.05 12.28 3.26
CA PRO A 399 -3.82 11.11 2.41
C PRO A 399 -5.08 10.59 1.73
N TYR A 400 -4.89 9.87 0.64
CA TYR A 400 -6.00 9.26 -0.10
C TYR A 400 -6.56 8.02 0.60
N TRP A 401 -5.97 7.67 1.71
CA TRP A 401 -6.37 6.57 2.59
C TRP A 401 -7.34 7.03 3.69
N ASP A 402 -7.56 8.36 3.85
CA ASP A 402 -8.39 8.98 4.89
C ASP A 402 -9.81 9.31 4.41
#